data_93bfc612d01e7db8937260de32f056fe
#
_entry.id   93bfc612d01e7db8937260de32f056fe
#
_cell.length_a   1.000
_cell.length_b   1.000
_cell.length_c   1.000
_cell.angle_alpha   90.00
_cell.angle_beta   90.00
_cell.angle_gamma   90.00
#
_symmetry.space_group_name_H-M   'P 1'
#
loop_
_entity.id
_entity.type
_entity.pdbx_description
1 polymer ?
#
loop_
_entity_poly.entity_id
_entity_poly.type
_entity_poly.pdbx_seq_one_letter_code
_entity_poly.pdbx_strand_id
1 'polypeptide(L)'
;AILINYKYLQEASPKAEQAEKKIEPQVKTKGFRMPETLLIQLGLVWLLALIVENTMFEWSDVYFQSVIKAPESLQVGFLVFMIMMFSGRMLTNFAYRIWQKKTVLQIAGALILIGFVTSSLFIHTADTLIIKVIINSIGFMLIGLGISCVVPTLYSIVGDKAKTPVGTALTIMSSISFVGPLVAPLLVGAISDSHGMEWAYLAVGLLGGCIVVIAALSKTLRK
;
A
#
# COMPACT_ATOMS: atom_id res chain seq x y z
N ALA A 1 -26.04 7.76 -26.13
CA ALA A 1 -25.24 6.54 -25.97
C ALA A 1 -26.08 5.38 -25.38
N ILE A 2 -26.92 5.61 -24.34
CA ILE A 2 -27.70 4.57 -23.66
C ILE A 2 -28.78 3.96 -24.57
N LEU A 3 -29.48 4.75 -25.39
CA LEU A 3 -30.52 4.30 -26.29
C LEU A 3 -30.01 3.45 -27.48
N ILE A 4 -28.75 3.65 -27.87
CA ILE A 4 -28.15 2.89 -28.98
C ILE A 4 -27.72 1.50 -28.51
N ASN A 5 -27.34 1.37 -27.23
CA ASN A 5 -26.93 0.07 -26.66
C ASN A 5 -28.10 -0.79 -26.13
N TYR A 6 -29.31 -0.25 -26.04
CA TYR A 6 -30.46 -1.00 -25.50
C TYR A 6 -30.75 -2.28 -26.27
N LYS A 7 -30.63 -2.24 -27.58
CA LYS A 7 -30.86 -3.42 -28.45
C LYS A 7 -29.81 -4.52 -28.25
N TYR A 8 -28.54 -4.13 -28.04
CA TYR A 8 -27.45 -5.07 -27.73
C TYR A 8 -27.53 -5.66 -26.32
N LEU A 9 -28.09 -4.91 -25.37
CA LEU A 9 -28.33 -5.39 -24.01
C LEU A 9 -29.43 -6.43 -23.94
N GLN A 10 -30.47 -6.30 -24.78
CA GLN A 10 -31.55 -7.31 -24.88
C GLN A 10 -31.10 -8.61 -25.54
N GLU A 11 -30.23 -8.56 -26.55
CA GLU A 11 -29.70 -9.75 -27.22
C GLU A 11 -28.61 -10.46 -26.40
N ALA A 12 -27.92 -9.73 -25.51
CA ALA A 12 -26.88 -10.28 -24.63
C ALA A 12 -27.47 -10.99 -23.39
N SER A 13 -28.69 -10.65 -22.97
CA SER A 13 -29.29 -11.12 -21.72
C SER A 13 -29.39 -12.66 -21.61
N PRO A 14 -29.90 -13.43 -22.61
CA PRO A 14 -30.00 -14.88 -22.46
C PRO A 14 -28.64 -15.60 -22.52
N LYS A 15 -27.66 -15.04 -23.20
CA LYS A 15 -26.28 -15.59 -23.21
C LYS A 15 -25.49 -15.25 -21.98
N ALA A 16 -25.70 -14.07 -21.40
CA ALA A 16 -25.11 -13.66 -20.14
C ALA A 16 -25.66 -14.49 -18.96
N GLU A 17 -26.97 -14.72 -18.91
CA GLU A 17 -27.60 -15.57 -17.89
C GLU A 17 -27.16 -17.04 -17.95
N GLN A 18 -26.91 -17.56 -19.15
CA GLN A 18 -26.34 -18.91 -19.33
C GLN A 18 -24.84 -18.97 -19.04
N ALA A 19 -24.11 -17.87 -19.24
CA ALA A 19 -22.70 -17.74 -18.85
C ALA A 19 -22.57 -17.57 -17.34
N GLU A 20 -23.42 -16.77 -16.69
CA GLU A 20 -23.48 -16.66 -15.23
C GLU A 20 -23.83 -17.99 -14.55
N LYS A 21 -24.78 -18.74 -15.07
CA LYS A 21 -25.09 -20.10 -14.56
C LYS A 21 -23.96 -21.12 -14.77
N LYS A 22 -23.04 -20.88 -15.73
CA LYS A 22 -21.81 -21.68 -15.91
C LYS A 22 -20.63 -21.18 -15.09
N ILE A 23 -20.70 -19.96 -14.60
CA ILE A 23 -19.66 -19.31 -13.78
C ILE A 23 -20.07 -19.30 -12.30
N GLU A 24 -21.22 -19.86 -11.91
CA GLU A 24 -21.39 -20.20 -10.49
C GLU A 24 -20.25 -21.17 -10.14
N PRO A 25 -19.17 -20.72 -9.47
CA PRO A 25 -18.26 -21.65 -8.87
C PRO A 25 -19.15 -22.44 -7.91
N GLN A 26 -19.24 -23.75 -8.09
CA GLN A 26 -19.72 -24.61 -7.02
C GLN A 26 -18.83 -24.32 -5.82
N VAL A 27 -19.21 -23.33 -5.04
CA VAL A 27 -18.71 -23.15 -3.69
C VAL A 27 -19.23 -24.36 -2.92
N LYS A 28 -18.56 -25.51 -3.14
CA LYS A 28 -18.54 -26.57 -2.15
C LYS A 28 -17.94 -25.88 -0.93
N THR A 29 -18.78 -25.52 0.00
CA THR A 29 -18.44 -25.15 1.37
C THR A 29 -17.70 -26.32 2.00
N LYS A 30 -16.46 -26.56 1.53
CA LYS A 30 -15.49 -27.33 2.28
C LYS A 30 -15.21 -26.50 3.52
N GLY A 31 -15.57 -27.05 4.68
CA GLY A 31 -15.50 -26.42 5.98
C GLY A 31 -14.29 -25.50 6.13
N PHE A 32 -14.44 -24.46 6.93
CA PHE A 32 -13.44 -23.44 7.25
C PHE A 32 -12.08 -24.10 7.47
N ARG A 33 -11.26 -24.17 6.41
CA ARG A 33 -9.86 -24.55 6.51
C ARG A 33 -9.10 -23.33 6.99
N MET A 34 -8.32 -23.49 8.04
CA MET A 34 -7.41 -22.44 8.50
C MET A 34 -6.65 -21.85 7.31
N PRO A 35 -6.61 -20.52 7.18
CA PRO A 35 -5.90 -19.87 6.08
C PRO A 35 -4.43 -20.28 6.10
N GLU A 36 -3.85 -20.45 4.92
CA GLU A 36 -2.43 -20.78 4.80
C GLU A 36 -1.60 -19.69 5.48
N THR A 37 -0.58 -20.09 6.22
CA THR A 37 0.35 -19.15 6.90
C THR A 37 0.89 -18.08 5.94
N LEU A 38 1.06 -18.44 4.66
CA LEU A 38 1.43 -17.50 3.61
C LEU A 38 0.41 -16.35 3.49
N LEU A 39 -0.89 -16.66 3.44
CA LEU A 39 -1.94 -15.66 3.25
C LEU A 39 -2.04 -14.71 4.45
N ILE A 40 -1.85 -15.23 5.67
CA ILE A 40 -1.81 -14.40 6.88
C ILE A 40 -0.62 -13.45 6.83
N GLN A 41 0.58 -13.95 6.48
CA GLN A 41 1.78 -13.12 6.37
C GLN A 41 1.63 -12.02 5.31
N LEU A 42 1.10 -12.36 4.12
CA LEU A 42 0.87 -11.40 3.06
C LEU A 42 -0.24 -10.41 3.43
N GLY A 43 -1.30 -10.86 4.10
CA GLY A 43 -2.36 -10.00 4.63
C GLY A 43 -1.84 -8.99 5.66
N LEU A 44 -0.94 -9.42 6.57
CA LEU A 44 -0.28 -8.51 7.52
C LEU A 44 0.61 -7.49 6.83
N VAL A 45 1.39 -7.91 5.82
CA VAL A 45 2.18 -6.96 5.02
C VAL A 45 1.29 -5.94 4.33
N TRP A 46 0.16 -6.38 3.78
CA TRP A 46 -0.80 -5.48 3.14
C TRP A 46 -1.45 -4.54 4.15
N LEU A 47 -1.80 -5.03 5.36
CA LEU A 47 -2.32 -4.21 6.45
C LEU A 47 -1.34 -3.07 6.79
N LEU A 48 -0.06 -3.39 6.99
CA LEU A 48 0.98 -2.39 7.28
C LEU A 48 1.11 -1.37 6.13
N ALA A 49 1.08 -1.84 4.89
CA ALA A 49 1.12 -0.97 3.72
C ALA A 49 -0.10 -0.04 3.64
N LEU A 50 -1.31 -0.53 3.96
CA LEU A 50 -2.51 0.31 3.98
C LEU A 50 -2.50 1.35 5.11
N ILE A 51 -1.93 1.04 6.28
CA ILE A 51 -1.71 2.04 7.33
C ILE A 51 -0.82 3.17 6.80
N VAL A 52 0.30 2.84 6.17
CA VAL A 52 1.23 3.81 5.58
C VAL A 52 0.55 4.63 4.48
N GLU A 53 -0.12 3.95 3.55
CA GLU A 53 -0.82 4.60 2.43
C GLU A 53 -1.89 5.58 2.92
N ASN A 54 -2.73 5.13 3.86
CA ASN A 54 -3.79 5.97 4.43
C ASN A 54 -3.22 7.17 5.22
N THR A 55 -2.13 6.97 5.95
CA THR A 55 -1.43 8.07 6.64
C THR A 55 -0.98 9.15 5.64
N MET A 56 -0.44 8.73 4.50
CA MET A 56 -0.02 9.69 3.47
C MET A 56 -1.21 10.42 2.83
N PHE A 57 -2.35 9.75 2.63
CA PHE A 57 -3.55 10.37 2.08
C PHE A 57 -4.19 11.39 3.01
N GLU A 58 -4.26 11.09 4.31
CA GLU A 58 -5.02 11.90 5.26
C GLU A 58 -4.17 12.96 5.98
N TRP A 59 -2.88 12.66 6.21
CA TRP A 59 -2.05 13.47 7.09
C TRP A 59 -0.90 14.21 6.41
N SER A 60 -0.67 14.01 5.10
CA SER A 60 0.43 14.67 4.40
C SER A 60 0.32 16.20 4.41
N ASP A 61 -0.87 16.73 4.17
CA ASP A 61 -1.10 18.18 4.19
C ASP A 61 -1.00 18.76 5.61
N VAL A 62 -1.52 18.01 6.60
CA VAL A 62 -1.40 18.38 8.02
C VAL A 62 0.06 18.44 8.44
N TYR A 63 0.88 17.50 7.96
CA TYR A 63 2.33 17.51 8.20
C TYR A 63 3.01 18.75 7.61
N PHE A 64 2.67 19.11 6.38
CA PHE A 64 3.20 20.33 5.74
C PHE A 64 2.81 21.60 6.48
N GLN A 65 1.59 21.68 7.01
CA GLN A 65 1.11 22.83 7.78
C GLN A 65 1.72 22.90 9.18
N SER A 66 1.72 21.80 9.92
CA SER A 66 2.09 21.77 11.34
C SER A 66 3.59 21.74 11.57
N VAL A 67 4.34 20.94 10.79
CA VAL A 67 5.79 20.70 10.97
C VAL A 67 6.61 21.63 10.10
N ILE A 68 6.34 21.70 8.81
CA ILE A 68 7.12 22.51 7.87
C ILE A 68 6.71 23.99 7.96
N LYS A 69 5.45 24.25 8.33
CA LYS A 69 4.81 25.58 8.34
C LYS A 69 4.83 26.23 6.94
N ALA A 70 4.65 25.39 5.91
CA ALA A 70 4.63 25.81 4.53
C ALA A 70 3.30 26.52 4.19
N PRO A 71 3.31 27.64 3.45
CA PRO A 71 2.10 28.24 2.90
C PRO A 71 1.43 27.29 1.91
N GLU A 72 0.12 27.44 1.69
CA GLU A 72 -0.67 26.55 0.83
C GLU A 72 -0.07 26.34 -0.57
N SER A 73 0.55 27.37 -1.13
CA SER A 73 1.21 27.31 -2.44
C SER A 73 2.43 26.37 -2.50
N LEU A 74 3.00 26.00 -1.35
CA LEU A 74 4.17 25.13 -1.23
C LEU A 74 3.83 23.75 -0.64
N GLN A 75 2.56 23.42 -0.46
CA GLN A 75 2.09 22.12 0.01
C GLN A 75 2.10 21.09 -1.13
N VAL A 76 3.27 20.85 -1.69
CA VAL A 76 3.46 19.94 -2.84
C VAL A 76 3.66 18.48 -2.45
N GLY A 77 3.74 18.18 -1.16
CA GLY A 77 4.11 16.84 -0.68
C GLY A 77 3.15 15.74 -1.12
N PHE A 78 1.86 15.98 -0.96
CA PHE A 78 0.85 15.02 -1.41
C PHE A 78 0.91 14.78 -2.93
N LEU A 79 1.06 15.84 -3.73
CA LEU A 79 1.18 15.74 -5.17
C LEU A 79 2.40 14.91 -5.58
N VAL A 80 3.54 15.17 -4.96
CA VAL A 80 4.80 14.45 -5.20
C VAL A 80 4.65 12.96 -4.85
N PHE A 81 4.04 12.67 -3.69
CA PHE A 81 3.73 11.29 -3.27
C PHE A 81 2.86 10.58 -4.31
N MET A 82 1.78 11.21 -4.79
CA MET A 82 0.85 10.63 -5.77
C MET A 82 1.52 10.36 -7.11
N ILE A 83 2.31 11.31 -7.62
CA ILE A 83 3.05 11.14 -8.88
C ILE A 83 4.00 9.95 -8.78
N MET A 84 4.74 9.85 -7.68
CA MET A 84 5.69 8.75 -7.48
C MET A 84 5.01 7.42 -7.24
N MET A 85 3.87 7.39 -6.54
CA MET A 85 3.06 6.19 -6.38
C MET A 85 2.51 5.69 -7.72
N PHE A 86 2.03 6.59 -8.58
CA PHE A 86 1.57 6.23 -9.93
C PHE A 86 2.71 5.70 -10.79
N SER A 87 3.83 6.44 -10.86
CA SER A 87 5.01 6.07 -11.64
C SER A 87 5.62 4.74 -11.16
N GLY A 88 5.69 4.54 -9.86
CA GLY A 88 6.22 3.32 -9.26
C GLY A 88 5.40 2.08 -9.59
N ARG A 89 4.06 2.19 -9.73
CA ARG A 89 3.22 1.06 -10.18
C ARG A 89 3.59 0.61 -11.60
N MET A 90 3.91 1.54 -12.49
CA MET A 90 4.37 1.20 -13.84
C MET A 90 5.76 0.55 -13.82
N LEU A 91 6.65 1.05 -12.96
CA LEU A 91 8.01 0.53 -12.80
C LEU A 91 8.05 -0.85 -12.12
N THR A 92 7.03 -1.25 -11.39
CA THR A 92 6.99 -2.53 -10.66
C THR A 92 7.16 -3.73 -11.61
N ASN A 93 6.53 -3.70 -12.80
CA ASN A 93 6.69 -4.76 -13.79
C ASN A 93 8.12 -4.86 -14.33
N PHE A 94 8.81 -3.74 -14.43
CA PHE A 94 10.22 -3.71 -14.81
C PHE A 94 11.11 -4.24 -13.67
N ALA A 95 10.80 -3.90 -12.42
CA ALA A 95 11.52 -4.39 -11.25
C ALA A 95 11.51 -5.93 -11.16
N TYR A 96 10.41 -6.60 -11.54
CA TYR A 96 10.32 -8.06 -11.55
C TYR A 96 11.21 -8.74 -12.60
N ARG A 97 11.66 -8.02 -13.60
CA ARG A 97 12.63 -8.56 -14.59
C ARG A 97 14.05 -8.63 -14.03
N ILE A 98 14.35 -7.78 -13.03
CA ILE A 98 15.68 -7.63 -12.45
C ILE A 98 15.78 -8.34 -11.11
N TRP A 99 14.74 -8.26 -10.29
CA TRP A 99 14.75 -8.73 -8.90
C TRP A 99 13.64 -9.74 -8.61
N GLN A 100 13.92 -10.62 -7.66
CA GLN A 100 12.89 -11.54 -7.13
C GLN A 100 11.82 -10.75 -6.39
N LYS A 101 10.56 -11.23 -6.42
CA LYS A 101 9.41 -10.59 -5.74
C LYS A 101 9.67 -10.32 -4.25
N LYS A 102 10.37 -11.22 -3.57
CA LYS A 102 10.80 -11.05 -2.18
C LYS A 102 11.69 -9.82 -2.02
N THR A 103 12.70 -9.66 -2.88
CA THR A 103 13.63 -8.54 -2.86
C THR A 103 12.92 -7.22 -3.16
N VAL A 104 11.98 -7.22 -4.12
CA VAL A 104 11.15 -6.05 -4.43
C VAL A 104 10.36 -5.61 -3.19
N LEU A 105 9.77 -6.55 -2.45
CA LEU A 105 9.03 -6.26 -1.23
C LEU A 105 9.94 -5.70 -0.12
N GLN A 106 11.16 -6.21 0.01
CA GLN A 106 12.16 -5.70 0.96
C GLN A 106 12.61 -4.28 0.59
N ILE A 107 12.89 -4.02 -0.68
CA ILE A 107 13.24 -2.69 -1.18
C ILE A 107 12.08 -1.73 -0.94
N ALA A 108 10.85 -2.13 -1.21
CA ALA A 108 9.65 -1.33 -0.97
C ALA A 108 9.54 -0.91 0.50
N GLY A 109 9.66 -1.85 1.44
CA GLY A 109 9.64 -1.55 2.87
C GLY A 109 10.81 -0.66 3.33
N ALA A 110 12.00 -0.87 2.77
CA ALA A 110 13.17 -0.03 3.06
C ALA A 110 12.98 1.42 2.54
N LEU A 111 12.42 1.60 1.34
CA LEU A 111 12.11 2.91 0.78
C LEU A 111 11.08 3.65 1.65
N ILE A 112 10.05 2.95 2.15
CA ILE A 112 9.07 3.52 3.07
C ILE A 112 9.77 4.00 4.35
N LEU A 113 10.56 3.13 4.99
CA LEU A 113 11.28 3.47 6.22
C LEU A 113 12.20 4.67 6.02
N ILE A 114 13.05 4.64 4.99
CA ILE A 114 13.99 5.73 4.69
C ILE A 114 13.23 7.03 4.40
N GLY A 115 12.13 6.97 3.65
CA GLY A 115 11.32 8.13 3.32
C GLY A 115 10.75 8.82 4.57
N PHE A 116 10.17 8.06 5.51
CA PHE A 116 9.67 8.62 6.76
C PHE A 116 10.79 9.14 7.67
N VAL A 117 11.90 8.42 7.77
CA VAL A 117 13.09 8.88 8.52
C VAL A 117 13.61 10.18 7.94
N THR A 118 13.69 10.29 6.61
CA THR A 118 14.10 11.52 5.94
C THR A 118 13.17 12.68 6.27
N SER A 119 11.86 12.46 6.18
CA SER A 119 10.86 13.49 6.48
C SER A 119 10.85 13.92 7.95
N SER A 120 11.07 12.99 8.90
CA SER A 120 10.95 13.28 10.33
C SER A 120 12.25 13.80 10.96
N LEU A 121 13.41 13.20 10.65
CA LEU A 121 14.67 13.52 11.32
C LEU A 121 15.47 14.64 10.62
N PHE A 122 15.55 14.60 9.29
CA PHE A 122 16.37 15.55 8.55
C PHE A 122 15.74 16.94 8.41
N ILE A 123 14.45 17.08 8.74
CA ILE A 123 13.79 18.39 8.67
C ILE A 123 14.38 19.40 9.67
N HIS A 124 14.93 18.92 10.80
CA HIS A 124 15.56 19.76 11.81
C HIS A 124 16.94 20.28 11.40
N THR A 125 17.59 19.67 10.43
CA THR A 125 18.92 20.09 9.94
C THR A 125 18.84 21.24 8.94
N ALA A 126 17.64 21.62 8.51
CA ALA A 126 17.43 22.64 7.50
C ALA A 126 17.06 23.99 8.13
N ASP A 127 17.81 25.03 7.81
CA ASP A 127 17.58 26.39 8.31
C ASP A 127 16.53 27.15 7.47
N THR A 128 16.40 26.80 6.20
CA THR A 128 15.53 27.51 5.25
C THR A 128 14.26 26.71 4.95
N LEU A 129 13.11 27.39 4.87
CA LEU A 129 11.82 26.78 4.51
C LEU A 129 11.89 25.96 3.21
N ILE A 130 12.55 26.50 2.18
CA ILE A 130 12.69 25.82 0.88
C ILE A 130 13.42 24.49 1.03
N ILE A 131 14.49 24.44 1.80
CA ILE A 131 15.26 23.20 2.05
C ILE A 131 14.38 22.19 2.80
N LYS A 132 13.59 22.62 3.78
CA LYS A 132 12.62 21.75 4.49
C LYS A 132 11.61 21.13 3.52
N VAL A 133 11.03 21.93 2.62
CA VAL A 133 10.09 21.46 1.60
C VAL A 133 10.76 20.45 0.68
N ILE A 134 11.99 20.69 0.23
CA ILE A 134 12.73 19.78 -0.66
C ILE A 134 13.02 18.46 0.05
N ILE A 135 13.56 18.48 1.26
CA ILE A 135 13.88 17.27 2.03
C ILE A 135 12.61 16.42 2.21
N ASN A 136 11.53 17.06 2.65
CA ASN A 136 10.28 16.36 2.87
C ASN A 136 9.68 15.81 1.58
N SER A 137 9.76 16.56 0.48
CA SER A 137 9.31 16.07 -0.84
C SER A 137 10.11 14.83 -1.27
N ILE A 138 11.42 14.80 -1.06
CA ILE A 138 12.26 13.62 -1.33
C ILE A 138 11.80 12.43 -0.46
N GLY A 139 11.54 12.65 0.83
CA GLY A 139 10.98 11.62 1.70
C GLY A 139 9.66 11.05 1.18
N PHE A 140 8.73 11.93 0.78
CA PHE A 140 7.43 11.53 0.24
C PHE A 140 7.55 10.82 -1.12
N MET A 141 8.52 11.21 -1.96
CA MET A 141 8.85 10.45 -3.19
C MET A 141 9.26 9.01 -2.88
N LEU A 142 10.12 8.80 -1.90
CA LEU A 142 10.59 7.47 -1.50
C LEU A 142 9.43 6.62 -0.95
N ILE A 143 8.58 7.22 -0.11
CA ILE A 143 7.38 6.55 0.42
C ILE A 143 6.45 6.14 -0.72
N GLY A 144 6.16 7.04 -1.66
CA GLY A 144 5.29 6.77 -2.80
C GLY A 144 5.82 5.63 -3.68
N LEU A 145 7.12 5.63 -3.99
CA LEU A 145 7.77 4.54 -4.73
C LEU A 145 7.69 3.22 -3.97
N GLY A 146 7.95 3.23 -2.66
CA GLY A 146 7.89 2.02 -1.84
C GLY A 146 6.49 1.41 -1.83
N ILE A 147 5.47 2.20 -1.47
CA ILE A 147 4.07 1.75 -1.39
C ILE A 147 3.57 1.21 -2.72
N SER A 148 3.93 1.87 -3.83
CA SER A 148 3.47 1.50 -5.17
C SER A 148 3.76 0.05 -5.56
N CYS A 149 4.88 -0.49 -5.08
CA CYS A 149 5.34 -1.84 -5.40
C CYS A 149 4.71 -2.92 -4.51
N VAL A 150 4.18 -2.58 -3.32
CA VAL A 150 3.72 -3.57 -2.34
C VAL A 150 2.54 -4.38 -2.88
N VAL A 151 1.43 -3.73 -3.21
CA VAL A 151 0.19 -4.41 -3.61
C VAL A 151 0.35 -5.27 -4.87
N PRO A 152 0.94 -4.80 -5.98
CA PRO A 152 1.19 -5.65 -7.14
C PRO A 152 2.07 -6.85 -6.82
N THR A 153 3.07 -6.68 -5.93
CA THR A 153 3.96 -7.76 -5.51
C THR A 153 3.21 -8.83 -4.73
N LEU A 154 2.32 -8.42 -3.81
CA LEU A 154 1.49 -9.36 -3.04
C LEU A 154 0.58 -10.19 -3.96
N TYR A 155 -0.10 -9.54 -4.91
CA TYR A 155 -0.95 -10.24 -5.89
C TYR A 155 -0.16 -11.22 -6.74
N SER A 156 1.03 -10.81 -7.18
CA SER A 156 1.91 -11.66 -7.97
C SER A 156 2.41 -12.88 -7.19
N ILE A 157 2.70 -12.72 -5.87
CA ILE A 157 3.10 -13.84 -4.99
C ILE A 157 1.94 -14.80 -4.77
N VAL A 158 0.73 -14.29 -4.54
CA VAL A 158 -0.48 -15.12 -4.39
C VAL A 158 -0.73 -15.95 -5.63
N GLY A 159 -0.67 -15.33 -6.81
CA GLY A 159 -0.85 -16.03 -8.08
C GLY A 159 0.13 -17.19 -8.30
N ASP A 160 1.38 -17.03 -7.83
CA ASP A 160 2.42 -18.04 -8.02
C ASP A 160 2.41 -19.16 -6.95
N LYS A 161 2.11 -18.81 -5.69
CA LYS A 161 2.44 -19.68 -4.54
C LYS A 161 1.25 -20.11 -3.71
N ALA A 162 0.09 -19.46 -3.83
CA ALA A 162 -1.08 -19.86 -3.06
C ALA A 162 -1.64 -21.19 -3.57
N LYS A 163 -1.93 -22.11 -2.63
CA LYS A 163 -2.64 -23.36 -2.91
C LYS A 163 -4.16 -23.14 -2.94
N THR A 164 -4.61 -22.07 -2.28
CA THR A 164 -6.00 -21.64 -2.25
C THR A 164 -6.33 -20.94 -3.58
N PRO A 165 -7.55 -21.07 -4.12
CA PRO A 165 -7.97 -20.31 -5.30
C PRO A 165 -7.70 -18.82 -5.12
N VAL A 166 -7.14 -18.17 -6.15
CA VAL A 166 -6.65 -16.78 -6.08
C VAL A 166 -7.73 -15.82 -5.55
N GLY A 167 -8.99 -15.95 -6.00
CA GLY A 167 -10.09 -15.12 -5.50
C GLY A 167 -10.29 -15.23 -3.99
N THR A 168 -10.34 -16.45 -3.45
CA THR A 168 -10.47 -16.69 -2.01
C THR A 168 -9.25 -16.20 -1.24
N ALA A 169 -8.06 -16.41 -1.79
CA ALA A 169 -6.80 -15.95 -1.17
C ALA A 169 -6.78 -14.42 -1.05
N LEU A 170 -7.17 -13.71 -2.11
CA LEU A 170 -7.28 -12.25 -2.11
C LEU A 170 -8.34 -11.75 -1.13
N THR A 171 -9.49 -12.41 -1.04
CA THR A 171 -10.54 -12.06 -0.06
C THR A 171 -10.02 -12.17 1.38
N ILE A 172 -9.33 -13.25 1.72
CA ILE A 172 -8.73 -13.43 3.06
C ILE A 172 -7.73 -12.31 3.37
N MET A 173 -6.83 -12.04 2.44
CA MET A 173 -5.82 -10.99 2.62
C MET A 173 -6.44 -9.60 2.74
N SER A 174 -7.44 -9.28 1.90
CA SER A 174 -8.17 -8.01 1.96
C SER A 174 -8.88 -7.84 3.29
N SER A 175 -9.55 -8.89 3.80
CA SER A 175 -10.24 -8.84 5.10
C SER A 175 -9.30 -8.49 6.24
N ILE A 176 -8.05 -9.00 6.20
CA ILE A 176 -7.02 -8.64 7.18
C ILE A 176 -6.56 -7.20 6.98
N SER A 177 -6.30 -6.81 5.76
CA SER A 177 -5.68 -5.51 5.43
C SER A 177 -6.60 -4.32 5.64
N PHE A 178 -7.91 -4.46 5.46
CA PHE A 178 -8.88 -3.38 5.64
C PHE A 178 -9.02 -2.87 7.09
N VAL A 179 -8.47 -3.57 8.05
CA VAL A 179 -8.30 -3.05 9.42
C VAL A 179 -7.30 -1.87 9.44
N GLY A 180 -6.36 -1.85 8.50
CA GLY A 180 -5.31 -0.82 8.41
C GLY A 180 -5.83 0.62 8.35
N PRO A 181 -6.72 0.98 7.42
CA PRO A 181 -7.31 2.31 7.33
C PRO A 181 -8.08 2.76 8.58
N LEU A 182 -8.62 1.83 9.37
CA LEU A 182 -9.26 2.15 10.65
C LEU A 182 -8.24 2.46 11.74
N VAL A 183 -7.11 1.74 11.73
CA VAL A 183 -6.05 1.90 12.73
C VAL A 183 -5.18 3.12 12.44
N ALA A 184 -4.97 3.47 11.17
CA ALA A 184 -4.08 4.56 10.76
C ALA A 184 -4.41 5.91 11.43
N PRO A 185 -5.63 6.46 11.34
CA PRO A 185 -5.95 7.74 11.95
C PRO A 185 -5.87 7.70 13.48
N LEU A 186 -6.24 6.58 14.11
CA LEU A 186 -6.14 6.41 15.56
C LEU A 186 -4.68 6.42 16.02
N LEU A 187 -3.81 5.71 15.31
CA LEU A 187 -2.39 5.62 15.62
C LEU A 187 -1.71 6.97 15.43
N VAL A 188 -1.92 7.62 14.28
CA VAL A 188 -1.30 8.92 13.96
C VAL A 188 -1.84 10.00 14.88
N GLY A 189 -3.16 10.08 15.12
CA GLY A 189 -3.78 11.05 16.00
C GLY A 189 -3.26 10.93 17.43
N ALA A 190 -3.30 9.73 18.03
CA ALA A 190 -2.87 9.51 19.40
C ALA A 190 -1.38 9.87 19.64
N ILE A 191 -0.50 9.54 18.67
CA ILE A 191 0.93 9.88 18.79
C ILE A 191 1.13 11.37 18.54
N SER A 192 0.44 11.94 17.55
CA SER A 192 0.55 13.36 17.22
C SER A 192 0.11 14.25 18.38
N ASP A 193 -0.97 13.90 19.08
CA ASP A 193 -1.48 14.67 20.23
C ASP A 193 -0.51 14.61 21.42
N SER A 194 0.18 13.50 21.62
CA SER A 194 1.07 13.31 22.78
C SER A 194 2.51 13.74 22.55
N HIS A 195 3.06 13.53 21.36
CA HIS A 195 4.49 13.72 21.07
C HIS A 195 4.75 14.58 19.82
N GLY A 196 3.71 14.94 19.09
CA GLY A 196 3.83 15.72 17.86
C GLY A 196 3.86 14.86 16.59
N MET A 197 3.58 15.52 15.47
CA MET A 197 3.37 14.88 14.16
C MET A 197 4.63 14.17 13.62
N GLU A 198 5.81 14.67 13.97
CA GLU A 198 7.10 14.09 13.56
C GLU A 198 7.30 12.68 14.12
N TRP A 199 6.92 12.48 15.40
CA TRP A 199 6.99 11.18 16.05
C TRP A 199 5.94 10.21 15.50
N ALA A 200 4.74 10.73 15.15
CA ALA A 200 3.72 9.93 14.50
C ALA A 200 4.22 9.40 13.14
N TYR A 201 4.85 10.27 12.34
CA TYR A 201 5.44 9.87 11.06
C TYR A 201 6.59 8.87 11.22
N LEU A 202 7.44 9.07 12.22
CA LEU A 202 8.51 8.11 12.51
C LEU A 202 7.95 6.74 12.89
N ALA A 203 6.91 6.70 13.74
CA ALA A 203 6.24 5.47 14.15
C ALA A 203 5.63 4.73 12.94
N VAL A 204 4.96 5.45 12.04
CA VAL A 204 4.44 4.87 10.79
C VAL A 204 5.58 4.39 9.89
N GLY A 205 6.70 5.11 9.84
CA GLY A 205 7.89 4.69 9.11
C GLY A 205 8.47 3.34 9.58
N LEU A 206 8.41 3.07 10.89
CA LEU A 206 8.84 1.78 11.45
C LEU A 206 8.00 0.60 10.93
N LEU A 207 6.74 0.83 10.52
CA LEU A 207 5.93 -0.20 9.86
C LEU A 207 6.53 -0.62 8.53
N GLY A 208 7.17 0.31 7.79
CA GLY A 208 7.97 -0.02 6.61
C GLY A 208 9.11 -0.99 6.94
N GLY A 209 9.80 -0.74 8.06
CA GLY A 209 10.81 -1.67 8.59
C GLY A 209 10.23 -3.05 8.94
N CYS A 210 9.03 -3.10 9.52
CA CYS A 210 8.33 -4.37 9.78
C CYS A 210 8.03 -5.13 8.49
N ILE A 211 7.67 -4.46 7.40
CA ILE A 211 7.49 -5.08 6.07
C ILE A 211 8.80 -5.76 5.63
N VAL A 212 9.95 -5.09 5.77
CA VAL A 212 11.26 -5.67 5.45
C VAL A 212 11.53 -6.92 6.27
N VAL A 213 11.29 -6.86 7.57
CA VAL A 213 11.52 -7.98 8.50
C VAL A 213 10.62 -9.17 8.17
N ILE A 214 9.32 -8.94 7.97
CA ILE A 214 8.36 -10.00 7.60
C ILE A 214 8.77 -10.64 6.28
N ALA A 215 9.13 -9.83 5.26
CA ALA A 215 9.59 -10.33 3.98
C ALA A 215 10.90 -11.11 4.10
N ALA A 216 11.83 -10.69 4.97
CA ALA A 216 13.10 -11.39 5.21
C ALA A 216 12.91 -12.74 5.89
N LEU A 217 12.11 -12.75 6.97
CA LEU A 217 11.88 -13.95 7.81
C LEU A 217 10.97 -14.99 7.14
N SER A 218 10.13 -14.57 6.20
CA SER A 218 9.23 -15.48 5.50
C SER A 218 10.01 -16.53 4.70
N LYS A 219 10.09 -17.75 5.23
CA LYS A 219 10.66 -18.91 4.54
C LYS A 219 9.86 -19.26 3.28
N THR A 220 8.59 -18.98 3.28
CA THR A 220 7.65 -19.24 2.18
C THR A 220 7.92 -18.35 0.96
N LEU A 221 8.50 -17.16 1.16
CA LEU A 221 8.91 -16.26 0.09
C LEU A 221 10.29 -16.59 -0.48
N ARG A 222 11.03 -17.50 0.16
CA ARG A 222 12.43 -17.85 -0.19
C ARG A 222 12.55 -18.90 -1.29
N LYS A 223 11.46 -19.65 -1.59
CA LYS A 223 11.46 -20.72 -2.63
C LYS A 223 10.83 -20.22 -3.92
#